data_57c0803648409937234485f80d981d36
#
_entry.id   57c0803648409937234485f80d981d36
#
_cell.length_a   1.000
_cell.length_b   1.000
_cell.length_c   1.000
_cell.angle_alpha   90.00
_cell.angle_beta   90.00
_cell.angle_gamma   90.00
#
_symmetry.space_group_name_H-M   'P 1'
#
loop_
_entity.id
_entity.type
_entity.pdbx_description
1 polymer ?
#
loop_
_entity_poly.entity_id
_entity_poly.type
_entity_poly.pdbx_seq_one_letter_code
_entity_poly.pdbx_strand_id
1 'polypeptide(L)'
;MTAGAHGVPREITDGVIEGKYYPNHIGIDFYHHYKEDIAMFADMGFKCFRTSIAWTRIFPLGDEEQPDEEGLQFYDDVFDELLKYGIEPVITLSHFEMPYHLAKEYSGFMNRKTVDFFVKFAEVCFKRYKNKVKYWMTFNEINNQADPTQHNLIQEGAVLLKEGDDAEYLMYLSAHHELVASALA
;
A
#
# COMPACT_ATOMS: atom_id res chain seq x y z
N MET A 1 -3.11 3.94 -10.51
CA MET A 1 -3.39 5.12 -9.66
C MET A 1 -3.78 4.63 -8.29
N THR A 2 -3.30 5.25 -7.23
CA THR A 2 -3.58 4.88 -5.84
C THR A 2 -4.50 5.90 -5.18
N ALA A 3 -5.32 5.44 -4.23
CA ALA A 3 -6.07 6.28 -3.31
C ALA A 3 -5.44 6.18 -1.92
N GLY A 4 -5.58 7.20 -1.10
CA GLY A 4 -5.19 7.17 0.29
C GLY A 4 -3.76 7.63 0.60
N ALA A 5 -2.89 7.89 -0.37
CA ALA A 5 -1.53 8.32 -0.10
C ALA A 5 -1.46 9.68 0.64
N HIS A 6 -0.43 9.87 1.49
CA HIS A 6 -0.17 11.14 2.16
C HIS A 6 -0.13 12.32 1.18
N GLY A 7 -0.78 13.41 1.54
CA GLY A 7 -0.82 14.62 0.72
C GLY A 7 -1.77 14.56 -0.47
N VAL A 8 -2.59 13.50 -0.58
CA VAL A 8 -3.66 13.45 -1.58
C VAL A 8 -4.62 14.61 -1.34
N PRO A 9 -4.98 15.39 -2.37
CA PRO A 9 -6.02 16.39 -2.25
C PRO A 9 -7.32 15.76 -1.76
N ARG A 10 -8.14 16.54 -1.04
CA ARG A 10 -9.47 16.07 -0.59
C ARG A 10 -10.38 15.63 -1.74
N GLU A 11 -10.10 16.10 -2.95
CA GLU A 11 -10.77 15.72 -4.17
C GLU A 11 -10.02 14.56 -4.83
N ILE A 12 -10.68 13.43 -4.99
CA ILE A 12 -10.18 12.32 -5.81
C ILE A 12 -10.59 12.59 -7.25
N THR A 13 -9.61 12.59 -8.15
CA THR A 13 -9.81 12.82 -9.57
C THR A 13 -9.45 11.56 -10.37
N ASP A 14 -10.07 11.40 -11.55
CA ASP A 14 -9.77 10.29 -12.45
C ASP A 14 -8.42 10.44 -13.18
N GLY A 15 -7.61 11.42 -12.81
CA GLY A 15 -6.33 11.65 -13.45
C GLY A 15 -5.56 12.84 -12.88
N VAL A 16 -4.52 13.22 -13.60
CA VAL A 16 -3.68 14.38 -13.30
C VAL A 16 -4.44 15.66 -13.64
N ILE A 17 -4.47 16.62 -12.72
CA ILE A 17 -5.05 17.94 -12.94
C ILE A 17 -3.99 18.80 -13.64
N GLU A 18 -4.34 19.35 -14.80
CA GLU A 18 -3.47 20.23 -15.56
C GLU A 18 -3.01 21.45 -14.71
N GLY A 19 -1.71 21.75 -14.77
CA GLY A 19 -1.10 22.84 -14.00
C GLY A 19 -0.78 22.52 -12.54
N LYS A 20 -1.11 21.33 -12.03
CA LYS A 20 -0.65 20.86 -10.72
C LYS A 20 0.62 20.03 -10.84
N TYR A 21 1.48 20.13 -9.82
CA TYR A 21 2.71 19.36 -9.71
C TYR A 21 2.52 18.20 -8.72
N TYR A 22 2.98 17.02 -9.10
CA TYR A 22 2.85 15.77 -8.32
C TYR A 22 4.23 15.17 -8.03
N PRO A 23 4.91 15.60 -6.96
CA PRO A 23 6.29 15.16 -6.65
C PRO A 23 6.41 13.64 -6.51
N ASN A 24 5.39 12.98 -5.99
CA ASN A 24 5.35 11.55 -5.76
C ASN A 24 5.25 10.68 -7.03
N HIS A 25 4.99 11.29 -8.21
CA HIS A 25 4.99 10.53 -9.46
C HIS A 25 6.39 10.05 -9.88
N ILE A 26 7.43 10.75 -9.43
CA ILE A 26 8.82 10.38 -9.64
C ILE A 26 9.47 10.07 -8.28
N GLY A 27 9.24 10.92 -7.27
CA GLY A 27 9.88 10.82 -5.96
C GLY A 27 11.40 10.85 -6.10
N ILE A 28 12.06 9.88 -5.46
CA ILE A 28 13.52 9.63 -5.59
C ILE A 28 13.83 8.64 -6.73
N ASP A 29 12.83 8.25 -7.49
CA ASP A 29 12.95 7.26 -8.57
C ASP A 29 13.60 5.93 -8.14
N PHE A 30 13.24 5.45 -6.96
CA PHE A 30 13.78 4.21 -6.39
C PHE A 30 13.60 3.00 -7.33
N TYR A 31 12.55 3.00 -8.15
CA TYR A 31 12.30 1.93 -9.11
C TYR A 31 13.46 1.71 -10.08
N HIS A 32 14.08 2.78 -10.56
CA HIS A 32 15.21 2.70 -11.49
C HIS A 32 16.57 2.69 -10.80
N HIS A 33 16.65 3.20 -9.56
CA HIS A 33 17.90 3.43 -8.83
C HIS A 33 18.12 2.55 -7.59
N TYR A 34 17.23 1.57 -7.33
CA TYR A 34 17.29 0.76 -6.09
C TYR A 34 18.64 0.07 -5.87
N LYS A 35 19.35 -0.32 -6.92
CA LYS A 35 20.66 -0.98 -6.77
C LYS A 35 21.72 -0.04 -6.22
N GLU A 36 21.79 1.17 -6.77
CA GLU A 36 22.72 2.19 -6.30
C GLU A 36 22.35 2.65 -4.89
N ASP A 37 21.06 2.88 -4.65
CA ASP A 37 20.56 3.29 -3.32
C ASP A 37 20.86 2.23 -2.25
N ILE A 38 20.63 0.96 -2.53
CA ILE A 38 20.91 -0.14 -1.60
C ILE A 38 22.42 -0.27 -1.35
N ALA A 39 23.25 -0.09 -2.37
CA ALA A 39 24.70 -0.07 -2.18
C ALA A 39 25.14 1.08 -1.23
N MET A 40 24.56 2.27 -1.37
CA MET A 40 24.80 3.38 -0.46
C MET A 40 24.33 3.08 0.96
N PHE A 41 23.18 2.42 1.14
CA PHE A 41 22.70 1.98 2.47
C PHE A 41 23.68 1.01 3.13
N ALA A 42 24.27 0.10 2.34
CA ALA A 42 25.28 -0.83 2.81
C ALA A 42 26.56 -0.12 3.26
N ASP A 43 27.04 0.86 2.48
CA ASP A 43 28.20 1.69 2.83
C ASP A 43 27.95 2.51 4.11
N MET A 44 26.73 2.96 4.33
CA MET A 44 26.29 3.63 5.57
C MET A 44 26.18 2.68 6.76
N GLY A 45 26.26 1.37 6.55
CA GLY A 45 26.23 0.34 7.58
C GLY A 45 24.83 -0.11 8.00
N PHE A 46 23.80 0.13 7.21
CA PHE A 46 22.42 -0.30 7.51
C PHE A 46 22.33 -1.82 7.63
N LYS A 47 21.52 -2.29 8.58
CA LYS A 47 21.28 -3.72 8.83
C LYS A 47 19.86 -4.16 8.50
N CYS A 48 18.96 -3.21 8.36
CA CYS A 48 17.60 -3.46 7.87
C CYS A 48 17.13 -2.28 7.01
N PHE A 49 16.21 -2.58 6.13
CA PHE A 49 15.54 -1.58 5.28
C PHE A 49 14.05 -1.83 5.32
N ARG A 50 13.29 -0.82 5.76
CA ARG A 50 11.84 -0.87 5.75
C ARG A 50 11.29 -0.19 4.50
N THR A 51 10.43 -0.91 3.79
CA THR A 51 9.67 -0.37 2.66
C THR A 51 8.29 -1.02 2.59
N SER A 52 7.43 -0.55 1.68
CA SER A 52 6.15 -1.17 1.37
C SER A 52 6.16 -1.81 -0.02
N ILE A 53 5.27 -2.78 -0.22
CA ILE A 53 4.94 -3.30 -1.54
C ILE A 53 3.74 -2.51 -2.06
N ALA A 54 3.92 -1.77 -3.18
CA ALA A 54 2.81 -1.07 -3.81
C ALA A 54 1.80 -2.10 -4.32
N TRP A 55 0.60 -2.11 -3.74
CA TRP A 55 -0.48 -3.03 -4.14
C TRP A 55 -0.75 -2.96 -5.65
N THR A 56 -0.74 -1.74 -6.22
CA THR A 56 -0.95 -1.50 -7.65
C THR A 56 0.15 -2.08 -8.57
N ARG A 57 1.31 -2.46 -8.05
CA ARG A 57 2.31 -3.19 -8.84
C ARG A 57 2.00 -4.68 -8.95
N ILE A 58 1.31 -5.22 -7.94
CA ILE A 58 0.97 -6.65 -7.89
C ILE A 58 -0.43 -6.89 -8.47
N PHE A 59 -1.37 -6.00 -8.16
CA PHE A 59 -2.73 -6.00 -8.68
C PHE A 59 -3.10 -4.55 -9.04
N PRO A 60 -2.93 -4.12 -10.30
CA PRO A 60 -3.14 -2.74 -10.74
C PRO A 60 -4.53 -2.16 -10.43
N LEU A 61 -5.58 -2.96 -10.50
CA LEU A 61 -6.94 -2.60 -10.12
C LEU A 61 -7.30 -3.05 -8.70
N GLY A 62 -6.64 -4.10 -8.20
CA GLY A 62 -6.83 -4.65 -6.86
C GLY A 62 -7.76 -5.86 -6.79
N ASP A 63 -8.61 -6.08 -7.79
CA ASP A 63 -9.59 -7.17 -7.85
C ASP A 63 -9.32 -8.20 -8.96
N GLU A 64 -8.18 -8.10 -9.66
CA GLU A 64 -7.79 -9.06 -10.68
C GLU A 64 -7.66 -10.49 -10.13
N GLU A 65 -7.87 -11.48 -10.99
CA GLU A 65 -7.71 -12.89 -10.61
C GLU A 65 -6.24 -13.28 -10.45
N GLN A 66 -5.36 -12.75 -11.27
CA GLN A 66 -3.93 -13.08 -11.29
C GLN A 66 -3.08 -11.83 -11.00
N PRO A 67 -1.98 -12.00 -10.26
CA PRO A 67 -1.04 -10.91 -10.03
C PRO A 67 -0.23 -10.57 -11.27
N ASP A 68 0.31 -9.37 -11.30
CA ASP A 68 1.28 -8.92 -12.28
C ASP A 68 2.67 -9.49 -11.96
N GLU A 69 3.21 -10.31 -12.87
CA GLU A 69 4.50 -10.97 -12.68
C GLU A 69 5.68 -9.99 -12.75
N GLU A 70 5.57 -8.92 -13.55
CA GLU A 70 6.61 -7.89 -13.61
C GLU A 70 6.74 -7.15 -12.28
N GLY A 71 5.58 -6.83 -11.68
CA GLY A 71 5.54 -6.25 -10.34
C GLY A 71 6.13 -7.15 -9.27
N LEU A 72 5.82 -8.47 -9.32
CA LEU A 72 6.40 -9.45 -8.41
C LEU A 72 7.92 -9.56 -8.59
N GLN A 73 8.40 -9.62 -9.83
CA GLN A 73 9.83 -9.74 -10.14
C GLN A 73 10.61 -8.52 -9.66
N PHE A 74 10.05 -7.31 -9.78
CA PHE A 74 10.70 -6.10 -9.25
C PHE A 74 11.04 -6.23 -7.76
N TYR A 75 10.09 -6.70 -6.94
CA TYR A 75 10.35 -6.87 -5.50
C TYR A 75 11.27 -8.06 -5.21
N ASP A 76 11.25 -9.12 -6.02
CA ASP A 76 12.26 -10.17 -5.94
C ASP A 76 13.67 -9.59 -6.10
N ASP A 77 13.87 -8.75 -7.10
CA ASP A 77 15.16 -8.12 -7.40
C ASP A 77 15.60 -7.16 -6.29
N VAL A 78 14.67 -6.37 -5.73
CA VAL A 78 14.94 -5.46 -4.59
C VAL A 78 15.37 -6.26 -3.36
N PHE A 79 14.66 -7.34 -3.02
CA PHE A 79 14.97 -8.14 -1.84
C PHE A 79 16.28 -8.91 -2.02
N ASP A 80 16.55 -9.44 -3.20
CA ASP A 80 17.83 -10.09 -3.50
C ASP A 80 19.00 -9.11 -3.37
N GLU A 81 18.85 -7.88 -3.84
CA GLU A 81 19.87 -6.85 -3.71
C GLU A 81 20.12 -6.47 -2.24
N LEU A 82 19.06 -6.32 -1.42
CA LEU A 82 19.19 -6.07 0.02
C LEU A 82 19.94 -7.22 0.71
N LEU A 83 19.53 -8.46 0.46
CA LEU A 83 20.12 -9.65 1.08
C LEU A 83 21.58 -9.86 0.68
N LYS A 84 21.96 -9.51 -0.55
CA LYS A 84 23.33 -9.52 -1.03
C LYS A 84 24.28 -8.70 -0.15
N TYR A 85 23.81 -7.59 0.41
CA TYR A 85 24.56 -6.74 1.34
C TYR A 85 24.33 -7.07 2.81
N GLY A 86 23.54 -8.11 3.11
CA GLY A 86 23.20 -8.48 4.49
C GLY A 86 22.26 -7.47 5.16
N ILE A 87 21.46 -6.76 4.37
CA ILE A 87 20.42 -5.85 4.84
C ILE A 87 19.09 -6.62 4.87
N GLU A 88 18.49 -6.73 6.07
CA GLU A 88 17.22 -7.47 6.25
C GLU A 88 16.02 -6.65 5.77
N PRO A 89 15.20 -7.16 4.84
CA PRO A 89 13.96 -6.51 4.43
C PRO A 89 12.92 -6.53 5.56
N VAL A 90 12.28 -5.38 5.82
CA VAL A 90 11.15 -5.23 6.76
C VAL A 90 9.99 -4.64 5.95
N ILE A 91 8.96 -5.43 5.70
CA ILE A 91 7.98 -5.11 4.66
C ILE A 91 6.62 -4.77 5.26
N THR A 92 6.07 -3.63 4.82
CA THR A 92 4.69 -3.23 5.06
C THR A 92 3.87 -3.54 3.80
N LEU A 93 2.75 -4.27 3.94
CA LEU A 93 1.89 -4.59 2.80
C LEU A 93 1.08 -3.39 2.32
N SER A 94 0.46 -2.66 3.24
CA SER A 94 -0.30 -1.45 2.91
C SER A 94 0.23 -0.25 3.68
N HIS A 95 0.67 0.79 2.95
CA HIS A 95 1.14 2.04 3.51
C HIS A 95 0.40 3.23 2.86
N PHE A 96 -0.93 3.26 3.04
CA PHE A 96 -1.84 4.27 2.50
C PHE A 96 -1.95 4.28 0.96
N GLU A 97 -1.77 3.13 0.33
CA GLU A 97 -1.68 3.00 -1.12
C GLU A 97 -2.66 1.94 -1.66
N MET A 98 -3.95 2.21 -1.56
CA MET A 98 -4.95 1.34 -2.16
C MET A 98 -5.06 1.61 -3.67
N PRO A 99 -5.25 0.58 -4.54
CA PRO A 99 -5.64 0.79 -5.92
C PRO A 99 -6.88 1.68 -6.04
N TYR A 100 -6.79 2.74 -6.85
CA TYR A 100 -7.88 3.72 -6.99
C TYR A 100 -9.19 3.09 -7.47
N HIS A 101 -9.10 2.04 -8.28
CA HIS A 101 -10.27 1.27 -8.69
C HIS A 101 -11.07 0.73 -7.49
N LEU A 102 -10.39 0.21 -6.46
CA LEU A 102 -11.08 -0.29 -5.26
C LEU A 102 -11.78 0.85 -4.49
N ALA A 103 -11.19 2.04 -4.45
CA ALA A 103 -11.84 3.21 -3.88
C ALA A 103 -13.10 3.59 -4.67
N LYS A 104 -13.00 3.63 -6.00
CA LYS A 104 -14.07 4.07 -6.89
C LYS A 104 -15.24 3.09 -6.94
N GLU A 105 -14.97 1.81 -7.12
CA GLU A 105 -15.99 0.78 -7.32
C GLU A 105 -16.55 0.20 -6.01
N TYR A 106 -15.70 0.14 -4.98
CA TYR A 106 -16.05 -0.52 -3.71
C TYR A 106 -16.08 0.44 -2.52
N SER A 107 -15.66 1.72 -2.69
CA SER A 107 -15.43 2.67 -1.59
C SER A 107 -14.45 2.11 -0.54
N GLY A 108 -13.37 1.51 -1.01
CA GLY A 108 -12.30 1.02 -0.17
C GLY A 108 -12.76 0.01 0.88
N PHE A 109 -12.22 0.14 2.10
CA PHE A 109 -12.56 -0.73 3.23
C PHE A 109 -13.96 -0.53 3.82
N MET A 110 -14.76 0.42 3.30
CA MET A 110 -16.19 0.41 3.59
C MET A 110 -16.84 -0.90 3.10
N ASN A 111 -16.36 -1.46 2.02
CA ASN A 111 -16.88 -2.70 1.44
C ASN A 111 -16.13 -3.93 1.95
N ARG A 112 -16.89 -4.92 2.45
CA ARG A 112 -16.32 -6.17 2.95
C ARG A 112 -15.49 -6.95 1.92
N LYS A 113 -15.78 -6.83 0.63
CA LYS A 113 -14.98 -7.47 -0.44
C LYS A 113 -13.54 -7.01 -0.48
N THR A 114 -13.26 -5.78 -0.07
CA THR A 114 -11.89 -5.25 -0.04
C THR A 114 -11.00 -6.03 0.94
N VAL A 115 -11.58 -6.63 1.97
CA VAL A 115 -10.88 -7.56 2.87
C VAL A 115 -10.37 -8.78 2.09
N ASP A 116 -11.22 -9.37 1.25
CA ASP A 116 -10.85 -10.57 0.48
C ASP A 116 -9.77 -10.23 -0.58
N PHE A 117 -9.84 -9.05 -1.18
CA PHE A 117 -8.81 -8.56 -2.10
C PHE A 117 -7.47 -8.33 -1.40
N PHE A 118 -7.49 -7.72 -0.20
CA PHE A 118 -6.28 -7.54 0.59
C PHE A 118 -5.66 -8.87 1.01
N VAL A 119 -6.46 -9.81 1.50
CA VAL A 119 -5.97 -11.14 1.90
C VAL A 119 -5.33 -11.87 0.71
N LYS A 120 -5.92 -11.78 -0.48
CA LYS A 120 -5.35 -12.33 -1.71
C LYS A 120 -4.00 -11.69 -2.05
N PHE A 121 -3.90 -10.36 -1.96
CA PHE A 121 -2.64 -9.64 -2.16
C PHE A 121 -1.57 -10.08 -1.16
N ALA A 122 -1.93 -10.15 0.13
CA ALA A 122 -1.04 -10.62 1.19
C ALA A 122 -0.55 -12.05 0.94
N GLU A 123 -1.48 -12.96 0.60
CA GLU A 123 -1.16 -14.37 0.31
C GLU A 123 -0.16 -14.51 -0.83
N VAL A 124 -0.34 -13.76 -1.91
CA VAL A 124 0.59 -13.76 -3.05
C VAL A 124 1.97 -13.29 -2.62
N CYS A 125 2.06 -12.17 -1.89
CA CYS A 125 3.31 -11.64 -1.38
C CYS A 125 4.01 -12.62 -0.43
N PHE A 126 3.29 -13.18 0.53
CA PHE A 126 3.85 -14.14 1.48
C PHE A 126 4.35 -15.41 0.78
N LYS A 127 3.60 -15.97 -0.16
CA LYS A 127 4.03 -17.15 -0.92
C LYS A 127 5.27 -16.87 -1.75
N ARG A 128 5.32 -15.74 -2.43
CA ARG A 128 6.44 -15.36 -3.29
C ARG A 128 7.72 -15.11 -2.51
N TYR A 129 7.63 -14.32 -1.43
CA TYR A 129 8.82 -13.79 -0.73
C TYR A 129 9.16 -14.48 0.59
N LYS A 130 8.49 -15.59 0.96
CA LYS A 130 8.68 -16.32 2.22
C LYS A 130 10.12 -16.70 2.56
N ASN A 131 10.99 -16.85 1.57
CA ASN A 131 12.38 -17.20 1.75
C ASN A 131 13.33 -15.98 1.79
N LYS A 132 12.80 -14.77 1.56
CA LYS A 132 13.55 -13.52 1.46
C LYS A 132 13.17 -12.54 2.58
N VAL A 133 11.92 -12.51 2.99
CA VAL A 133 11.37 -11.55 3.96
C VAL A 133 10.90 -12.30 5.21
N LYS A 134 11.40 -11.88 6.38
CA LYS A 134 11.02 -12.45 7.68
C LYS A 134 10.06 -11.56 8.47
N TYR A 135 10.13 -10.23 8.25
CA TYR A 135 9.42 -9.25 9.04
C TYR A 135 8.37 -8.56 8.19
N TRP A 136 7.10 -8.77 8.57
CA TRP A 136 5.95 -8.26 7.87
C TRP A 136 5.08 -7.40 8.78
N MET A 137 4.56 -6.32 8.22
CA MET A 137 3.48 -5.52 8.78
C MET A 137 2.35 -5.49 7.76
N THR A 138 1.13 -5.70 8.22
CA THR A 138 -0.05 -5.71 7.32
C THR A 138 -0.42 -4.31 6.88
N PHE A 139 -0.55 -3.39 7.84
CA PHE A 139 -0.88 -1.99 7.60
C PHE A 139 0.08 -1.09 8.36
N ASN A 140 0.35 0.08 7.79
CA ASN A 140 0.96 1.17 8.53
C ASN A 140 -0.13 1.91 9.31
N GLU A 141 0.15 2.23 10.59
CA GLU A 141 -0.71 3.09 11.44
C GLU A 141 -2.21 2.76 11.39
N ILE A 142 -2.56 1.49 11.39
CA ILE A 142 -3.95 0.98 11.26
C ILE A 142 -4.94 1.63 12.24
N ASN A 143 -4.44 2.15 13.38
CA ASN A 143 -5.24 2.85 14.37
C ASN A 143 -5.75 4.22 13.89
N ASN A 144 -5.07 4.85 12.93
CA ASN A 144 -5.43 6.18 12.45
C ASN A 144 -6.78 6.18 11.72
N GLN A 145 -7.18 5.05 11.14
CA GLN A 145 -8.49 4.90 10.51
C GLN A 145 -9.65 5.21 11.48
N ALA A 146 -9.48 4.92 12.77
CA ALA A 146 -10.48 5.15 13.80
C ALA A 146 -10.28 6.46 14.57
N ASP A 147 -9.46 7.39 14.09
CA ASP A 147 -9.25 8.69 14.71
C ASP A 147 -10.21 9.75 14.14
N PRO A 148 -11.24 10.14 14.90
CA PRO A 148 -12.26 11.10 14.43
C PRO A 148 -11.70 12.52 14.24
N THR A 149 -10.52 12.82 14.80
CA THR A 149 -9.93 14.16 14.73
C THR A 149 -9.15 14.40 13.45
N GLN A 150 -8.69 13.34 12.80
CA GLN A 150 -7.81 13.43 11.63
C GLN A 150 -8.54 13.28 10.29
N HIS A 151 -9.81 12.88 10.28
CA HIS A 151 -10.60 12.70 9.05
C HIS A 151 -9.93 11.82 8.00
N ASN A 152 -9.31 10.71 8.42
CA ASN A 152 -8.44 9.87 7.60
C ASN A 152 -9.17 8.83 6.73
N LEU A 153 -10.50 8.92 6.58
CA LEU A 153 -11.30 7.94 5.82
C LEU A 153 -10.75 7.65 4.42
N ILE A 154 -10.31 8.69 3.70
CA ILE A 154 -9.73 8.53 2.36
C ILE A 154 -8.29 8.03 2.45
N GLN A 155 -7.53 8.55 3.39
CA GLN A 155 -6.09 8.29 3.49
C GLN A 155 -5.80 6.84 3.86
N GLU A 156 -6.50 6.33 4.86
CA GLU A 156 -6.28 4.97 5.39
C GLU A 156 -7.14 3.95 4.63
N GLY A 157 -8.45 4.14 4.66
CA GLY A 157 -9.43 3.16 4.17
C GLY A 157 -9.86 3.36 2.72
N ALA A 158 -9.42 4.44 2.06
CA ALA A 158 -9.86 4.85 0.72
C ALA A 158 -11.39 4.95 0.59
N VAL A 159 -12.07 5.38 1.66
CA VAL A 159 -13.52 5.51 1.71
C VAL A 159 -13.96 6.80 1.04
N LEU A 160 -14.83 6.69 0.05
CA LEU A 160 -15.44 7.81 -0.65
C LEU A 160 -16.82 8.10 -0.05
N LEU A 161 -16.92 9.18 0.73
CA LEU A 161 -18.18 9.62 1.33
C LEU A 161 -19.12 10.18 0.25
N LYS A 162 -20.40 9.87 0.38
CA LYS A 162 -21.50 10.42 -0.41
C LYS A 162 -22.37 11.33 0.45
N GLU A 163 -23.18 12.17 -0.18
CA GLU A 163 -24.16 12.99 0.50
C GLU A 163 -25.12 12.11 1.32
N GLY A 164 -25.25 12.41 2.61
CA GLY A 164 -26.10 11.67 3.53
C GLY A 164 -25.43 10.50 4.25
N ASP A 165 -24.17 10.19 3.95
CA ASP A 165 -23.42 9.17 4.67
C ASP A 165 -23.12 9.60 6.12
N ASP A 166 -23.19 8.65 7.04
CA ASP A 166 -22.70 8.79 8.40
C ASP A 166 -21.19 8.52 8.45
N ALA A 167 -20.41 9.59 8.43
CA ALA A 167 -18.96 9.50 8.37
C ALA A 167 -18.35 8.78 9.58
N GLU A 168 -18.92 8.93 10.78
CA GLU A 168 -18.44 8.27 11.99
C GLU A 168 -18.68 6.75 11.92
N TYR A 169 -19.90 6.36 11.53
CA TYR A 169 -20.21 4.95 11.32
C TYR A 169 -19.28 4.31 10.28
N LEU A 170 -19.07 4.97 9.14
CA LEU A 170 -18.22 4.45 8.07
C LEU A 170 -16.74 4.39 8.47
N MET A 171 -16.28 5.29 9.30
CA MET A 171 -14.93 5.26 9.86
C MET A 171 -14.72 3.99 10.70
N TYR A 172 -15.63 3.69 11.63
CA TYR A 172 -15.51 2.48 12.45
C TYR A 172 -15.74 1.21 11.66
N LEU A 173 -16.63 1.21 10.67
CA LEU A 173 -16.82 0.06 9.77
C LEU A 173 -15.57 -0.23 8.95
N SER A 174 -14.95 0.80 8.39
CA SER A 174 -13.71 0.68 7.64
C SER A 174 -12.56 0.18 8.51
N ALA A 175 -12.38 0.75 9.71
CA ALA A 175 -11.39 0.29 10.68
C ALA A 175 -11.61 -1.19 11.08
N HIS A 176 -12.87 -1.59 11.28
CA HIS A 176 -13.20 -2.98 11.54
C HIS A 176 -12.77 -3.90 10.39
N HIS A 177 -13.05 -3.52 9.14
CA HIS A 177 -12.67 -4.31 7.98
C HIS A 177 -11.14 -4.40 7.80
N GLU A 178 -10.40 -3.32 8.05
CA GLU A 178 -8.93 -3.35 8.04
C GLU A 178 -8.36 -4.27 9.10
N LEU A 179 -8.88 -4.21 10.34
CA LEU A 179 -8.47 -5.12 11.41
C LEU A 179 -8.78 -6.57 11.07
N VAL A 180 -9.93 -6.85 10.44
CA VAL A 180 -10.27 -8.19 9.97
C VAL A 180 -9.33 -8.62 8.84
N ALA A 181 -9.02 -7.74 7.88
CA ALA A 181 -8.08 -8.01 6.80
C ALA A 181 -6.68 -8.34 7.35
N SER A 182 -6.22 -7.54 8.32
CA SER A 182 -4.95 -7.80 9.02
C SER A 182 -4.91 -9.13 9.76
N ALA A 183 -6.02 -9.52 10.37
CA ALA A 183 -6.10 -10.78 11.13
C ALA A 183 -6.21 -12.02 10.24
N LEU A 184 -6.69 -11.88 9.02
CA LEU A 184 -6.84 -12.97 8.05
C LEU A 184 -5.58 -13.17 7.18
N ALA A 185 -4.75 -12.14 7.08
CA ALA A 185 -3.48 -12.21 6.36
C ALA A 185 -2.39 -12.90 7.20
#